data_e2d7d4e4086470647a233ff5c578fbbb
#
_entry.id   e2d7d4e4086470647a233ff5c578fbbb
#
_cell.length_a   1.000
_cell.length_b   1.000
_cell.length_c   1.000
_cell.angle_alpha   90.00
_cell.angle_beta   90.00
_cell.angle_gamma   90.00
#
_symmetry.space_group_name_H-M   'P 1'
#
loop_
_entity.id
_entity.type
_entity.pdbx_description
1 polymer ?
#
loop_
_entity_poly.entity_id
_entity_poly.type
_entity_poly.pdbx_seq_one_letter_code
_entity_poly.pdbx_strand_id
1 'polypeptide(L)'
;LQDRRIMMEKKLPAFGYALVLLVGVLMVFLVVWSTQNKRTYVSQSTGTVQASNKTYIMSSYSGSITELNISEGSYVNEGDLIAHIKSTDLDIQQDNYQSQLDIYKKQKSQYEKLLKSIQDDKNYFSETDLDDQPYYYQYETYKSQVAQKAFDAAPYQAAGYSDEQIKALMEQNQSEVESLYYSTMQSISASMTSVQSNIDSIQAQLDALSTGANDYYIYAPTSGVIHMDTPFKVGM
;
A
#
# COMPACT_ATOMS: atom_id res chain seq x y z
N LEU A 1 92.54 -68.58 -4.08
CA LEU A 1 92.71 -67.08 -4.28
C LEU A 1 93.24 -66.69 -5.65
N GLN A 2 93.46 -67.64 -6.59
CA GLN A 2 94.00 -67.38 -7.91
C GLN A 2 92.95 -67.28 -9.05
N ASP A 3 91.72 -67.70 -8.82
CA ASP A 3 90.70 -67.78 -9.88
C ASP A 3 89.84 -66.45 -10.07
N ARG A 4 89.98 -65.50 -9.16
CA ARG A 4 89.29 -64.20 -9.31
C ARG A 4 90.04 -63.18 -10.19
N ARG A 5 91.32 -63.34 -10.46
CA ARG A 5 92.11 -62.39 -11.26
C ARG A 5 91.97 -62.63 -12.78
N ILE A 6 91.66 -63.83 -13.20
CA ILE A 6 91.64 -64.17 -14.63
C ILE A 6 90.32 -63.73 -15.31
N MET A 7 89.25 -63.38 -14.57
CA MET A 7 87.99 -62.89 -15.16
C MET A 7 87.96 -61.37 -15.46
N MET A 8 88.93 -60.61 -14.97
CA MET A 8 88.97 -59.18 -15.26
C MET A 8 89.83 -58.74 -16.45
N GLU A 9 90.54 -59.65 -17.07
CA GLU A 9 91.41 -59.38 -18.22
C GLU A 9 90.89 -59.83 -19.60
N LYS A 10 89.70 -60.38 -19.65
CA LYS A 10 89.09 -60.65 -20.98
C LYS A 10 88.54 -59.32 -21.50
N LYS A 11 89.26 -58.74 -22.46
CA LYS A 11 88.77 -57.69 -23.33
C LYS A 11 87.43 -58.12 -23.90
N LEU A 12 86.40 -57.36 -23.65
CA LEU A 12 85.08 -57.60 -24.21
C LEU A 12 85.24 -57.74 -25.74
N PRO A 13 84.60 -58.73 -26.37
CA PRO A 13 84.66 -58.85 -27.82
C PRO A 13 84.05 -57.58 -28.44
N ALA A 14 84.63 -57.16 -29.62
CA ALA A 14 84.19 -55.95 -30.30
C ALA A 14 82.65 -55.79 -30.43
N PHE A 15 81.93 -56.90 -30.46
CA PHE A 15 80.48 -56.97 -30.42
C PHE A 15 79.87 -56.48 -29.10
N GLY A 16 80.54 -56.67 -27.96
CA GLY A 16 80.07 -56.21 -26.65
C GLY A 16 80.13 -54.66 -26.56
N TYR A 17 81.20 -54.05 -27.08
CA TYR A 17 81.24 -52.58 -27.13
C TYR A 17 80.21 -52.00 -28.10
N ALA A 18 79.96 -52.64 -29.24
CA ALA A 18 78.92 -52.21 -30.18
C ALA A 18 77.53 -52.31 -29.55
N LEU A 19 77.24 -53.34 -28.76
CA LEU A 19 75.95 -53.52 -28.08
C LEU A 19 75.71 -52.45 -26.96
N VAL A 20 76.80 -52.17 -26.17
CA VAL A 20 76.72 -51.09 -25.15
C VAL A 20 76.49 -49.73 -25.77
N LEU A 21 77.23 -49.47 -26.90
CA LEU A 21 77.06 -48.20 -27.63
C LEU A 21 75.63 -48.08 -28.20
N LEU A 22 75.08 -49.15 -28.78
CA LEU A 22 73.72 -49.20 -29.33
C LEU A 22 72.70 -48.95 -28.27
N VAL A 23 72.85 -49.57 -27.09
CA VAL A 23 71.88 -49.35 -25.93
C VAL A 23 72.03 -47.90 -25.44
N GLY A 24 73.29 -47.36 -25.40
CA GLY A 24 73.51 -45.94 -25.02
C GLY A 24 72.83 -44.97 -25.97
N VAL A 25 72.96 -45.19 -27.27
CA VAL A 25 72.28 -44.34 -28.28
C VAL A 25 70.78 -44.47 -28.19
N LEU A 26 70.28 -45.69 -27.97
CA LEU A 26 68.82 -45.90 -27.80
C LEU A 26 68.25 -45.22 -26.55
N MET A 27 69.01 -45.23 -25.44
CA MET A 27 68.64 -44.51 -24.23
C MET A 27 68.58 -42.98 -24.46
N VAL A 28 69.62 -42.45 -25.13
CA VAL A 28 69.63 -41.00 -25.48
C VAL A 28 68.45 -40.67 -26.40
N PHE A 29 68.21 -41.53 -27.38
CA PHE A 29 67.08 -41.34 -28.31
C PHE A 29 65.70 -41.33 -27.53
N LEU A 30 65.52 -42.29 -26.59
CA LEU A 30 64.32 -42.33 -25.77
C LEU A 30 64.12 -41.08 -24.87
N VAL A 31 65.25 -40.58 -24.31
CA VAL A 31 65.19 -39.34 -23.52
C VAL A 31 64.79 -38.14 -24.38
N VAL A 32 65.48 -37.98 -25.57
CA VAL A 32 65.16 -36.90 -26.52
C VAL A 32 63.74 -37.03 -27.02
N TRP A 33 63.28 -38.23 -27.35
CA TRP A 33 61.89 -38.50 -27.76
C TRP A 33 60.90 -38.14 -26.68
N SER A 34 61.18 -38.48 -25.43
CA SER A 34 60.32 -38.19 -24.24
C SER A 34 60.19 -36.70 -24.00
N THR A 35 61.30 -35.91 -24.24
CA THR A 35 61.28 -34.48 -24.01
C THR A 35 60.54 -33.69 -25.12
N GLN A 36 60.54 -34.26 -26.36
CA GLN A 36 59.84 -33.62 -27.47
C GLN A 36 58.37 -33.90 -27.58
N ASN A 37 57.89 -34.98 -26.96
CA ASN A 37 56.47 -35.32 -26.93
C ASN A 37 55.76 -34.53 -25.85
N LYS A 38 55.34 -33.27 -26.13
CA LYS A 38 54.47 -32.49 -25.28
C LYS A 38 53.05 -33.00 -25.43
N ARG A 39 52.53 -33.64 -24.40
CA ARG A 39 51.09 -33.97 -24.31
C ARG A 39 50.33 -32.76 -23.83
N THR A 40 49.49 -32.20 -24.70
CA THR A 40 48.56 -31.14 -24.31
C THR A 40 47.38 -31.79 -23.59
N TYR A 41 47.27 -31.56 -22.30
CA TYR A 41 46.08 -31.94 -21.54
C TYR A 41 45.07 -30.83 -21.70
N VAL A 42 43.98 -31.06 -22.42
CA VAL A 42 42.83 -30.17 -22.48
C VAL A 42 41.88 -30.58 -21.37
N SER A 43 41.76 -29.76 -20.33
CA SER A 43 40.73 -29.88 -19.33
C SER A 43 39.49 -29.11 -19.82
N GLN A 44 38.45 -29.83 -20.18
CA GLN A 44 37.15 -29.22 -20.43
C GLN A 44 36.49 -28.99 -19.09
N SER A 45 36.28 -27.75 -18.73
CA SER A 45 35.44 -27.39 -17.59
C SER A 45 34.21 -26.65 -18.10
N THR A 46 33.06 -27.07 -17.70
CA THR A 46 31.79 -26.34 -17.91
C THR A 46 31.66 -25.34 -16.80
N GLY A 47 31.61 -24.05 -17.15
CA GLY A 47 31.32 -22.96 -16.23
C GLY A 47 29.98 -22.32 -16.60
N THR A 48 29.15 -22.03 -15.60
CA THR A 48 27.97 -21.18 -15.76
C THR A 48 28.39 -19.74 -15.51
N VAL A 49 28.09 -18.84 -16.44
CA VAL A 49 28.23 -17.41 -16.21
C VAL A 49 27.04 -16.95 -15.40
N GLN A 50 27.28 -16.47 -14.19
CA GLN A 50 26.25 -15.88 -13.34
C GLN A 50 26.53 -14.39 -13.18
N ALA A 51 25.46 -13.58 -13.09
CA ALA A 51 25.58 -12.18 -12.78
C ALA A 51 26.24 -12.00 -11.40
N SER A 52 27.23 -11.11 -11.32
CA SER A 52 27.95 -10.80 -10.08
C SER A 52 27.07 -10.17 -9.02
N ASN A 53 26.10 -9.33 -9.45
CA ASN A 53 25.14 -8.68 -8.58
C ASN A 53 23.74 -8.98 -9.11
N LYS A 54 22.87 -9.48 -8.23
CA LYS A 54 21.45 -9.68 -8.50
C LYS A 54 20.66 -8.87 -7.50
N THR A 55 19.78 -8.01 -7.99
CA THR A 55 18.81 -7.30 -7.19
C THR A 55 17.44 -7.85 -7.50
N TYR A 56 16.74 -8.35 -6.48
CA TYR A 56 15.39 -8.86 -6.65
C TYR A 56 14.38 -7.74 -6.51
N ILE A 57 13.47 -7.67 -7.47
CA ILE A 57 12.37 -6.73 -7.48
C ILE A 57 11.11 -7.53 -7.18
N MET A 58 10.50 -7.25 -6.05
CA MET A 58 9.28 -7.92 -5.61
C MET A 58 8.24 -6.87 -5.24
N SER A 59 6.98 -7.15 -5.56
CA SER A 59 5.86 -6.35 -5.06
C SER A 59 5.57 -6.71 -3.61
N SER A 60 5.36 -5.70 -2.77
CA SER A 60 4.84 -5.88 -1.41
C SER A 60 3.32 -6.11 -1.39
N TYR A 61 2.66 -5.95 -2.51
CA TYR A 61 1.21 -6.00 -2.63
C TYR A 61 0.76 -7.01 -3.68
N SER A 62 -0.42 -7.59 -3.43
CA SER A 62 -1.10 -8.47 -4.37
C SER A 62 -2.10 -7.68 -5.20
N GLY A 63 -2.16 -7.94 -6.49
CA GLY A 63 -3.10 -7.28 -7.38
C GLY A 63 -2.87 -7.67 -8.83
N SER A 64 -3.66 -7.14 -9.74
CA SER A 64 -3.49 -7.35 -11.17
C SER A 64 -2.52 -6.32 -11.77
N ILE A 65 -1.66 -6.77 -12.68
CA ILE A 65 -0.74 -5.90 -13.41
C ILE A 65 -1.54 -5.14 -14.47
N THR A 66 -1.64 -3.81 -14.33
CA THR A 66 -2.33 -2.94 -15.30
C THR A 66 -1.38 -2.36 -16.34
N GLU A 67 -0.11 -2.19 -15.97
CA GLU A 67 0.94 -1.69 -16.85
C GLU A 67 2.22 -2.46 -16.60
N LEU A 68 2.90 -2.87 -17.67
CA LEU A 68 4.17 -3.58 -17.62
C LEU A 68 5.09 -3.01 -18.71
N ASN A 69 6.16 -2.33 -18.30
CA ASN A 69 7.06 -1.58 -19.19
C ASN A 69 8.38 -2.32 -19.43
N ILE A 70 8.45 -3.59 -19.07
CA ILE A 70 9.64 -4.42 -19.20
C ILE A 70 9.35 -5.70 -19.98
N SER A 71 10.41 -6.27 -20.52
CA SER A 71 10.41 -7.61 -21.10
C SER A 71 11.69 -8.35 -20.69
N GLU A 72 11.68 -9.67 -20.85
CA GLU A 72 12.86 -10.49 -20.60
C GLU A 72 14.05 -9.98 -21.42
N GLY A 73 15.18 -9.75 -20.76
CA GLY A 73 16.42 -9.25 -21.38
C GLY A 73 16.43 -7.73 -21.67
N SER A 74 15.36 -6.97 -21.32
CA SER A 74 15.37 -5.51 -21.49
C SER A 74 16.32 -4.85 -20.48
N TYR A 75 16.98 -3.77 -20.92
CA TYR A 75 17.79 -2.92 -20.05
C TYR A 75 16.92 -1.81 -19.46
N VAL A 76 17.05 -1.57 -18.16
CA VAL A 76 16.36 -0.48 -17.43
C VAL A 76 17.38 0.38 -16.71
N ASN A 77 17.05 1.66 -16.52
CA ASN A 77 17.82 2.57 -15.68
C ASN A 77 17.20 2.61 -14.28
N GLU A 78 18.01 2.99 -13.30
CA GLU A 78 17.51 3.28 -11.95
C GLU A 78 16.41 4.34 -12.00
N GLY A 79 15.27 4.05 -11.36
CA GLY A 79 14.08 4.92 -11.34
C GLY A 79 13.11 4.71 -12.50
N ASP A 80 13.42 3.85 -13.48
CA ASP A 80 12.45 3.53 -14.54
C ASP A 80 11.25 2.77 -13.97
N LEU A 81 10.03 3.13 -14.44
CA LEU A 81 8.80 2.43 -14.07
C LEU A 81 8.78 1.04 -14.70
N ILE A 82 8.78 0.03 -13.86
CA ILE A 82 8.74 -1.39 -14.25
C ILE A 82 7.32 -1.87 -14.47
N ALA A 83 6.47 -1.68 -13.47
CA ALA A 83 5.10 -2.15 -13.49
C ALA A 83 4.19 -1.27 -12.62
N HIS A 84 2.91 -1.25 -12.96
CA HIS A 84 1.85 -0.74 -12.10
C HIS A 84 0.92 -1.90 -11.73
N ILE A 85 0.68 -2.07 -10.43
CA ILE A 85 -0.20 -3.09 -9.88
C ILE A 85 -1.47 -2.41 -9.39
N LYS A 86 -2.64 -2.90 -9.80
CA LYS A 86 -3.93 -2.47 -9.30
C LYS A 86 -4.42 -3.47 -8.25
N SER A 87 -4.69 -3.00 -7.04
CA SER A 87 -5.27 -3.82 -5.99
C SER A 87 -6.78 -3.65 -5.93
N THR A 88 -7.50 -4.72 -6.18
CA THR A 88 -8.97 -4.74 -6.05
C THR A 88 -9.41 -4.46 -4.61
N ASP A 89 -8.65 -4.91 -3.62
CA ASP A 89 -8.97 -4.70 -2.21
C ASP A 89 -8.88 -3.22 -1.81
N LEU A 90 -7.92 -2.48 -2.36
CA LEU A 90 -7.82 -1.03 -2.13
C LEU A 90 -8.96 -0.27 -2.79
N ASP A 91 -9.32 -0.61 -4.02
CA ASP A 91 -10.45 0.02 -4.70
C ASP A 91 -11.73 -0.16 -3.88
N ILE A 92 -11.99 -1.38 -3.39
CA ILE A 92 -13.16 -1.67 -2.53
C ILE A 92 -13.10 -0.86 -1.23
N GLN A 93 -11.94 -0.73 -0.60
CA GLN A 93 -11.80 0.08 0.62
C GLN A 93 -12.02 1.56 0.33
N GLN A 94 -11.46 2.07 -0.75
CA GLN A 94 -11.65 3.47 -1.18
C GLN A 94 -13.13 3.76 -1.45
N ASP A 95 -13.81 2.90 -2.20
CA ASP A 95 -15.24 3.03 -2.49
C ASP A 95 -16.09 2.99 -1.20
N ASN A 96 -15.74 2.11 -0.25
CA ASN A 96 -16.42 2.04 1.04
C ASN A 96 -16.25 3.32 1.86
N TYR A 97 -15.02 3.86 1.95
CA TYR A 97 -14.78 5.11 2.67
C TYR A 97 -15.42 6.30 1.96
N GLN A 98 -15.37 6.34 0.62
CA GLN A 98 -16.05 7.38 -0.14
C GLN A 98 -17.57 7.36 0.10
N SER A 99 -18.18 6.17 0.09
CA SER A 99 -19.61 6.01 0.39
C SER A 99 -19.95 6.47 1.81
N GLN A 100 -19.14 6.15 2.81
CA GLN A 100 -19.32 6.62 4.18
C GLN A 100 -19.17 8.13 4.29
N LEU A 101 -18.17 8.71 3.59
CA LEU A 101 -17.95 10.14 3.55
C LEU A 101 -19.16 10.89 2.99
N ASP A 102 -19.76 10.36 1.92
CA ASP A 102 -20.94 10.94 1.29
C ASP A 102 -22.17 10.87 2.22
N ILE A 103 -22.33 9.76 2.96
CA ILE A 103 -23.38 9.62 3.98
C ILE A 103 -23.22 10.67 5.08
N TYR A 104 -22.02 10.82 5.64
CA TYR A 104 -21.77 11.82 6.69
C TYR A 104 -21.90 13.25 6.20
N LYS A 105 -21.43 13.57 4.99
CA LYS A 105 -21.64 14.89 4.36
C LYS A 105 -23.12 15.21 4.18
N LYS A 106 -23.91 14.23 3.73
CA LYS A 106 -25.36 14.36 3.63
C LYS A 106 -25.99 14.61 4.99
N GLN A 107 -25.61 13.85 6.01
CA GLN A 107 -26.10 14.00 7.37
C GLN A 107 -25.77 15.40 7.94
N LYS A 108 -24.55 15.90 7.71
CA LYS A 108 -24.15 17.25 8.10
C LYS A 108 -25.06 18.30 7.44
N SER A 109 -25.27 18.20 6.14
CA SER A 109 -26.15 19.10 5.39
C SER A 109 -27.59 19.07 5.92
N GLN A 110 -28.08 17.92 6.35
CA GLN A 110 -29.41 17.82 6.98
C GLN A 110 -29.49 18.54 8.33
N TYR A 111 -28.43 18.45 9.17
CA TYR A 111 -28.38 19.22 10.40
C TYR A 111 -28.28 20.73 10.15
N GLU A 112 -27.52 21.19 9.14
CA GLU A 112 -27.47 22.59 8.73
C GLU A 112 -28.85 23.09 8.27
N LYS A 113 -29.57 22.27 7.50
CA LYS A 113 -30.95 22.53 7.07
C LYS A 113 -31.93 22.58 8.28
N LEU A 114 -31.71 21.74 9.32
CA LEU A 114 -32.48 21.73 10.53
C LEU A 114 -32.27 23.01 11.38
N LEU A 115 -31.00 23.42 11.55
CA LEU A 115 -30.68 24.70 12.20
C LEU A 115 -31.39 25.85 11.51
N LYS A 116 -31.31 25.88 10.18
CA LYS A 116 -31.99 26.90 9.39
C LYS A 116 -33.49 26.83 9.52
N SER A 117 -34.10 25.63 9.57
CA SER A 117 -35.54 25.46 9.77
C SER A 117 -35.99 26.07 11.09
N ILE A 118 -35.21 25.87 12.17
CA ILE A 118 -35.51 26.42 13.51
C ILE A 118 -35.31 27.94 13.52
N GLN A 119 -34.25 28.47 12.88
CA GLN A 119 -33.95 29.90 12.82
C GLN A 119 -35.05 30.68 12.04
N ASP A 120 -35.47 30.11 10.91
CA ASP A 120 -36.43 30.73 10.00
C ASP A 120 -37.89 30.45 10.43
N ASP A 121 -38.10 29.67 11.49
CA ASP A 121 -39.40 29.17 11.96
C ASP A 121 -40.19 28.49 10.84
N LYS A 122 -39.51 27.74 9.97
CA LYS A 122 -40.11 27.11 8.80
C LYS A 122 -39.51 25.72 8.56
N ASN A 123 -40.37 24.70 8.49
CA ASN A 123 -39.91 23.36 8.14
C ASN A 123 -39.52 23.30 6.66
N TYR A 124 -38.25 23.05 6.38
CA TYR A 124 -37.70 22.87 5.03
C TYR A 124 -37.63 21.41 4.61
N PHE A 125 -38.03 20.48 5.49
CA PHE A 125 -37.99 19.05 5.21
C PHE A 125 -39.33 18.56 4.65
N SER A 126 -39.25 17.47 3.88
CA SER A 126 -40.40 16.75 3.37
C SER A 126 -40.78 15.59 4.28
N GLU A 127 -42.06 15.48 4.66
CA GLU A 127 -42.54 14.34 5.46
C GLU A 127 -42.49 13.02 4.68
N THR A 128 -42.55 13.07 3.35
CA THR A 128 -42.62 11.88 2.48
C THR A 128 -41.24 11.41 1.98
N ASP A 129 -40.22 12.21 2.15
CA ASP A 129 -38.86 11.85 1.78
C ASP A 129 -38.19 11.13 2.96
N LEU A 130 -37.75 9.89 2.74
CA LEU A 130 -37.13 9.05 3.77
C LEU A 130 -35.87 9.65 4.40
N ASP A 131 -35.12 10.41 3.65
CA ASP A 131 -33.90 11.07 4.12
C ASP A 131 -34.18 12.32 4.93
N ASP A 132 -35.28 13.02 4.63
CA ASP A 132 -35.76 14.24 5.34
C ASP A 132 -36.58 13.90 6.58
N GLN A 133 -37.27 12.76 6.60
CA GLN A 133 -38.28 12.39 7.59
C GLN A 133 -37.79 12.48 9.05
N PRO A 134 -36.58 11.99 9.42
CA PRO A 134 -36.09 12.11 10.80
C PRO A 134 -35.95 13.57 11.26
N TYR A 135 -35.50 14.44 10.36
CA TYR A 135 -35.30 15.88 10.64
C TYR A 135 -36.63 16.65 10.60
N TYR A 136 -37.57 16.24 9.74
CA TYR A 136 -38.92 16.75 9.71
C TYR A 136 -39.56 16.58 11.10
N TYR A 137 -39.57 15.38 11.65
CA TYR A 137 -40.16 15.12 12.97
C TYR A 137 -39.37 15.78 14.10
N GLN A 138 -38.08 15.95 13.96
CA GLN A 138 -37.28 16.67 14.97
C GLN A 138 -37.69 18.15 15.02
N TYR A 139 -37.91 18.79 13.87
CA TYR A 139 -38.43 20.14 13.81
C TYR A 139 -39.85 20.22 14.36
N GLU A 140 -40.76 19.33 13.98
CA GLU A 140 -42.15 19.32 14.47
C GLU A 140 -42.20 19.09 16.00
N THR A 141 -41.34 18.25 16.54
CA THR A 141 -41.18 18.06 17.99
C THR A 141 -40.80 19.35 18.68
N TYR A 142 -39.77 20.05 18.14
CA TYR A 142 -39.39 21.38 18.66
C TYR A 142 -40.56 22.37 18.63
N LYS A 143 -41.27 22.47 17.50
CA LYS A 143 -42.44 23.35 17.36
C LYS A 143 -43.56 23.00 18.35
N SER A 144 -43.82 21.73 18.56
CA SER A 144 -44.78 21.27 19.55
C SER A 144 -44.38 21.66 20.98
N GLN A 145 -43.11 21.53 21.34
CA GLN A 145 -42.61 21.96 22.65
C GLN A 145 -42.72 23.47 22.86
N VAL A 146 -42.43 24.28 21.81
CA VAL A 146 -42.63 25.73 21.84
C VAL A 146 -44.14 26.08 22.02
N ALA A 147 -44.98 25.39 21.24
CA ALA A 147 -46.43 25.62 21.34
C ALA A 147 -47.00 25.24 22.71
N GLN A 148 -46.52 24.19 23.37
CA GLN A 148 -46.91 23.79 24.73
C GLN A 148 -46.53 24.83 25.78
N LYS A 149 -45.52 25.66 25.49
CA LYS A 149 -45.07 26.78 26.34
C LYS A 149 -45.72 28.12 25.95
N ALA A 150 -46.69 28.11 25.01
CA ALA A 150 -47.38 29.35 24.64
C ALA A 150 -48.09 29.96 25.86
N PHE A 151 -47.77 31.22 26.18
CA PHE A 151 -48.32 31.93 27.31
C PHE A 151 -49.73 32.41 26.97
N ASP A 152 -50.71 32.06 27.83
CA ASP A 152 -52.04 32.62 27.78
C ASP A 152 -52.30 33.50 29.02
N ALA A 153 -52.55 34.77 28.82
CA ALA A 153 -52.82 35.73 29.90
C ALA A 153 -54.22 35.64 30.45
N ALA A 154 -55.23 35.11 29.72
CA ALA A 154 -56.63 35.14 30.07
C ALA A 154 -56.98 34.46 31.42
N PRO A 155 -56.45 33.28 31.77
CA PRO A 155 -56.62 32.65 33.03
C PRO A 155 -56.17 33.52 34.25
N TYR A 156 -55.03 34.20 34.06
CA TYR A 156 -54.44 35.04 35.12
C TYR A 156 -55.22 36.33 35.33
N GLN A 157 -55.68 36.93 34.22
CA GLN A 157 -56.56 38.10 34.28
C GLN A 157 -57.91 37.71 35.02
N ALA A 158 -58.52 36.59 34.69
CA ALA A 158 -59.72 36.09 35.33
C ALA A 158 -59.50 35.79 36.83
N ALA A 159 -58.28 35.41 37.22
CA ALA A 159 -57.89 35.17 38.61
C ALA A 159 -57.56 36.47 39.41
N GLY A 160 -57.56 37.68 38.73
CA GLY A 160 -57.39 38.94 39.40
C GLY A 160 -55.87 39.36 39.54
N TYR A 161 -54.95 38.78 38.73
CA TYR A 161 -53.53 39.20 38.71
C TYR A 161 -53.43 40.63 38.14
N SER A 162 -52.49 41.42 38.69
CA SER A 162 -52.20 42.75 38.12
C SER A 162 -51.46 42.61 36.81
N ASP A 163 -51.49 43.68 35.98
CA ASP A 163 -50.79 43.74 34.71
C ASP A 163 -49.24 43.54 34.88
N GLU A 164 -48.66 44.07 35.99
CA GLU A 164 -47.23 43.85 36.31
C GLU A 164 -46.93 42.38 36.63
N GLN A 165 -47.83 41.68 37.33
CA GLN A 165 -47.67 40.25 37.64
C GLN A 165 -47.80 39.40 36.39
N ILE A 166 -48.74 39.73 35.50
CA ILE A 166 -48.93 39.03 34.22
C ILE A 166 -47.72 39.24 33.33
N LYS A 167 -47.18 40.46 33.29
CA LYS A 167 -45.98 40.79 32.55
C LYS A 167 -44.76 40.00 33.07
N ALA A 168 -44.56 39.93 34.37
CA ALA A 168 -43.48 39.13 34.95
C ALA A 168 -43.56 37.62 34.58
N LEU A 169 -44.79 37.04 34.59
CA LEU A 169 -45.05 35.67 34.16
C LEU A 169 -44.74 35.48 32.65
N MET A 170 -45.10 36.47 31.83
CA MET A 170 -44.83 36.47 30.40
C MET A 170 -43.35 36.53 30.12
N GLU A 171 -42.58 37.39 30.81
CA GLU A 171 -41.12 37.50 30.72
C GLU A 171 -40.43 36.21 31.17
N GLN A 172 -40.93 35.56 32.26
CA GLN A 172 -40.44 34.26 32.68
C GLN A 172 -40.66 33.18 31.59
N ASN A 173 -41.91 33.10 31.06
CA ASN A 173 -42.25 32.18 30.00
C ASN A 173 -41.39 32.38 28.73
N GLN A 174 -41.16 33.66 28.33
CA GLN A 174 -40.30 33.98 27.22
C GLN A 174 -38.90 33.46 27.46
N SER A 175 -38.33 33.63 28.66
CA SER A 175 -37.02 33.10 29.03
C SER A 175 -36.94 31.57 28.93
N GLU A 176 -38.05 30.87 29.27
CA GLU A 176 -38.14 29.40 29.13
C GLU A 176 -38.17 28.96 27.65
N VAL A 177 -38.88 29.69 26.78
CA VAL A 177 -38.91 29.43 25.33
C VAL A 177 -37.53 29.71 24.72
N GLU A 178 -36.86 30.80 25.10
CA GLU A 178 -35.51 31.10 24.67
C GLU A 178 -34.53 30.01 25.13
N SER A 179 -34.64 29.54 26.36
CA SER A 179 -33.82 28.43 26.87
C SER A 179 -34.03 27.14 26.07
N LEU A 180 -35.29 26.84 25.70
CA LEU A 180 -35.57 25.69 24.81
C LEU A 180 -34.93 25.86 23.43
N TYR A 181 -35.02 27.07 22.84
CA TYR A 181 -34.39 27.38 21.58
C TYR A 181 -32.87 27.14 21.64
N TYR A 182 -32.16 27.76 22.60
CA TYR A 182 -30.73 27.62 22.72
C TYR A 182 -30.28 26.21 23.05
N SER A 183 -31.00 25.47 23.91
CA SER A 183 -30.67 24.08 24.21
C SER A 183 -30.85 23.17 22.99
N THR A 184 -31.86 23.42 22.17
CA THR A 184 -32.08 22.68 20.92
C THR A 184 -30.94 22.99 19.89
N MET A 185 -30.63 24.27 19.73
CA MET A 185 -29.49 24.69 18.86
C MET A 185 -28.18 24.06 19.31
N GLN A 186 -27.91 24.02 20.61
CA GLN A 186 -26.71 23.40 21.18
C GLN A 186 -26.67 21.89 20.90
N SER A 187 -27.81 21.20 21.08
CA SER A 187 -27.90 19.75 20.80
C SER A 187 -27.62 19.43 19.33
N ILE A 188 -28.21 20.20 18.41
CA ILE A 188 -27.96 20.03 16.97
C ILE A 188 -26.50 20.34 16.62
N SER A 189 -25.93 21.42 17.17
CA SER A 189 -24.52 21.77 16.96
C SER A 189 -23.57 20.69 17.48
N ALA A 190 -23.87 20.08 18.63
CA ALA A 190 -23.10 18.94 19.14
C ALA A 190 -23.16 17.74 18.20
N SER A 191 -24.33 17.44 17.64
CA SER A 191 -24.52 16.39 16.64
C SER A 191 -23.72 16.69 15.36
N MET A 192 -23.74 17.94 14.88
CA MET A 192 -22.91 18.38 13.74
C MET A 192 -21.43 18.23 14.00
N THR A 193 -20.96 18.57 15.19
CA THR A 193 -19.54 18.43 15.58
C THR A 193 -19.13 16.95 15.54
N SER A 194 -19.98 16.05 16.05
CA SER A 194 -19.74 14.61 15.99
C SER A 194 -19.66 14.10 14.54
N VAL A 195 -20.60 14.53 13.68
CA VAL A 195 -20.60 14.17 12.26
C VAL A 195 -19.35 14.74 11.56
N GLN A 196 -18.94 15.97 11.87
CA GLN A 196 -17.72 16.56 11.32
C GLN A 196 -16.48 15.74 11.71
N SER A 197 -16.38 15.29 12.97
CA SER A 197 -15.29 14.43 13.41
C SER A 197 -15.24 13.11 12.65
N ASN A 198 -16.39 12.53 12.30
CA ASN A 198 -16.47 11.33 11.47
C ASN A 198 -16.00 11.63 10.04
N ILE A 199 -16.41 12.76 9.45
CA ILE A 199 -15.94 13.21 8.14
C ILE A 199 -14.41 13.33 8.12
N ASP A 200 -13.85 14.01 9.11
CA ASP A 200 -12.40 14.25 9.22
C ASP A 200 -11.64 12.90 9.36
N SER A 201 -12.18 11.98 10.14
CA SER A 201 -11.61 10.63 10.32
C SER A 201 -11.63 9.82 9.02
N ILE A 202 -12.75 9.81 8.30
CA ILE A 202 -12.85 9.08 7.02
C ILE A 202 -11.97 9.74 5.95
N GLN A 203 -11.91 11.06 5.91
CA GLN A 203 -11.03 11.78 4.98
C GLN A 203 -9.56 11.42 5.23
N ALA A 204 -9.12 11.37 6.49
CA ALA A 204 -7.77 10.95 6.84
C ALA A 204 -7.47 9.49 6.41
N GLN A 205 -8.46 8.60 6.48
CA GLN A 205 -8.33 7.22 6.00
C GLN A 205 -8.22 7.16 4.47
N LEU A 206 -9.00 7.95 3.74
CA LEU A 206 -8.90 8.08 2.28
C LEU A 206 -7.53 8.64 1.85
N ASP A 207 -7.04 9.66 2.55
CA ASP A 207 -5.74 10.26 2.27
C ASP A 207 -4.59 9.27 2.53
N ALA A 208 -4.68 8.46 3.59
CA ALA A 208 -3.73 7.40 3.88
C ALA A 208 -3.73 6.30 2.80
N LEU A 209 -4.92 5.89 2.31
CA LEU A 209 -5.04 4.95 1.19
C LEU A 209 -4.43 5.51 -0.09
N SER A 210 -4.71 6.78 -0.42
CA SER A 210 -4.17 7.42 -1.63
C SER A 210 -2.65 7.55 -1.58
N THR A 211 -2.07 7.78 -0.40
CA THR A 211 -0.62 7.82 -0.20
C THR A 211 -0.01 6.43 -0.38
N GLY A 212 -0.64 5.39 0.18
CA GLY A 212 -0.22 4.00 -0.01
C GLY A 212 -0.39 3.50 -1.44
N ALA A 213 -1.28 4.08 -2.23
CA ALA A 213 -1.46 3.71 -3.63
C ALA A 213 -0.23 4.00 -4.52
N ASN A 214 0.64 4.93 -4.11
CA ASN A 214 1.92 5.17 -4.80
C ASN A 214 2.87 3.97 -4.71
N ASP A 215 2.75 3.12 -3.68
CA ASP A 215 3.58 1.93 -3.49
C ASP A 215 3.24 0.80 -4.49
N TYR A 216 2.17 0.96 -5.27
CA TYR A 216 1.80 0.03 -6.34
C TYR A 216 2.53 0.29 -7.66
N TYR A 217 3.26 1.40 -7.76
CA TYR A 217 4.22 1.65 -8.84
C TYR A 217 5.56 1.05 -8.46
N ILE A 218 6.00 0.06 -9.24
CA ILE A 218 7.28 -0.61 -9.03
C ILE A 218 8.30 0.05 -9.93
N TYR A 219 9.35 0.60 -9.32
CA TYR A 219 10.47 1.24 -10.02
C TYR A 219 11.73 0.39 -9.94
N ALA A 220 12.62 0.55 -10.90
CA ALA A 220 13.92 -0.10 -10.90
C ALA A 220 14.82 0.48 -9.79
N PRO A 221 15.27 -0.33 -8.81
CA PRO A 221 16.12 0.15 -7.72
C PRO A 221 17.57 0.37 -8.16
N THR A 222 17.95 -0.12 -9.32
CA THR A 222 19.28 0.01 -9.94
C THR A 222 19.19 -0.23 -11.44
N SER A 223 20.16 0.30 -12.20
CA SER A 223 20.25 0.04 -13.62
C SER A 223 20.76 -1.38 -13.88
N GLY A 224 20.18 -2.06 -14.87
CA GLY A 224 20.56 -3.43 -15.19
C GLY A 224 19.71 -4.08 -16.27
N VAL A 225 19.98 -5.36 -16.52
CA VAL A 225 19.20 -6.19 -17.45
C VAL A 225 18.18 -7.00 -16.65
N ILE A 226 16.95 -6.96 -17.09
CA ILE A 226 15.84 -7.70 -16.46
C ILE A 226 15.94 -9.18 -16.79
N HIS A 227 15.81 -10.01 -15.76
CA HIS A 227 15.57 -11.43 -15.87
C HIS A 227 14.31 -11.80 -15.11
N MET A 228 13.37 -12.45 -15.77
CA MET A 228 12.09 -12.85 -15.19
C MET A 228 12.10 -14.35 -14.91
N ASP A 229 12.00 -14.72 -13.64
CA ASP A 229 11.84 -16.15 -13.26
C ASP A 229 10.50 -16.71 -13.76
N THR A 230 9.48 -15.85 -13.88
CA THR A 230 8.16 -16.19 -14.43
C THR A 230 7.73 -15.08 -15.38
N PRO A 231 7.21 -15.41 -16.56
CA PRO A 231 6.74 -14.39 -17.50
C PRO A 231 5.46 -13.73 -16.97
N PHE A 232 5.53 -12.43 -16.71
CA PHE A 232 4.39 -11.61 -16.34
C PHE A 232 3.70 -11.03 -17.58
N LYS A 233 2.38 -10.82 -17.47
CA LYS A 233 1.57 -10.18 -18.50
C LYS A 233 0.58 -9.23 -17.84
N VAL A 234 0.21 -8.19 -18.59
CA VAL A 234 -0.90 -7.31 -18.19
C VAL A 234 -2.18 -8.15 -18.03
N GLY A 235 -2.88 -7.96 -16.93
CA GLY A 235 -4.09 -8.70 -16.57
C GLY A 235 -3.88 -9.96 -15.73
N MET A 236 -2.62 -10.22 -15.31
CA MET A 236 -2.32 -11.27 -14.33
C MET A 236 -2.55 -10.76 -12.92
#